data_dbeb42e13f73798a355e2d1399d2ffc3
#
_entry.id   dbeb42e13f73798a355e2d1399d2ffc3
#
_cell.length_a   1.000
_cell.length_b   1.000
_cell.length_c   1.000
_cell.angle_alpha   90.00
_cell.angle_beta   90.00
_cell.angle_gamma   90.00
#
_symmetry.space_group_name_H-M   'P 1'
#
loop_
_entity.id
_entity.type
_entity.pdbx_description
1 polymer ?
#
loop_
_entity_poly.entity_id
_entity_poly.type
_entity_poly.pdbx_seq_one_letter_code
_entity_poly.pdbx_strand_id
1 'polypeptide(L)'
;MNYGPKVCVPLQESILEAADKCLKDGGSIVYSTCTFCVEEDENQIARFIERHPEYHVKAHPEISGITHNGENSILPGSMRIWPHLSEGDGHFCVHLIKGEEKELKSAEDYLIKSEARLKDKNVEAAMSLLSEVLSDSGREKLLQGEFVNHGTGIFQMTFDERLFKGLKVVKTGLYVGDNKPLKSGKKVFEPSNSIALALERSSVKDDSYLALNRSDDRLVKYLKGDTISILPEDGLKSSGLIIVGVGDYPLGFAKINGTTAKNMYPKAWRLI
;
A
#
# COMPACT_ATOMS: atom_id res chain seq x y z
N MET A 1 -9.88 29.75 -0.74
CA MET A 1 -10.49 29.44 0.58
C MET A 1 -9.38 29.57 1.61
N ASN A 2 -9.58 30.39 2.64
CA ASN A 2 -8.59 30.55 3.70
C ASN A 2 -8.77 29.40 4.70
N TYR A 3 -7.98 28.36 4.58
CA TYR A 3 -7.90 27.27 5.56
C TYR A 3 -6.95 27.69 6.69
N GLY A 4 -7.46 28.52 7.61
CA GLY A 4 -6.72 28.89 8.82
C GLY A 4 -7.28 28.16 10.05
N PRO A 5 -6.62 28.28 11.22
CA PRO A 5 -7.03 27.61 12.46
C PRO A 5 -8.50 27.77 12.83
N LYS A 6 -9.12 28.92 12.48
CA LYS A 6 -10.55 29.18 12.71
C LYS A 6 -11.49 28.20 11.98
N VAL A 7 -11.03 27.58 10.90
CA VAL A 7 -11.80 26.59 10.11
C VAL A 7 -11.34 25.17 10.47
N CYS A 8 -10.02 24.97 10.60
CA CYS A 8 -9.45 23.64 10.84
C CYS A 8 -9.75 23.13 12.27
N VAL A 9 -9.61 23.96 13.29
CA VAL A 9 -9.78 23.54 14.69
C VAL A 9 -11.16 22.94 14.96
N PRO A 10 -12.29 23.56 14.59
CA PRO A 10 -13.62 22.95 14.80
C PRO A 10 -13.81 21.65 14.01
N LEU A 11 -13.23 21.55 12.81
CA LEU A 11 -13.31 20.31 12.01
C LEU A 11 -12.50 19.18 12.67
N GLN A 12 -11.28 19.46 13.10
CA GLN A 12 -10.42 18.50 13.79
C GLN A 12 -11.06 18.03 15.10
N GLU A 13 -11.71 18.93 15.85
CA GLU A 13 -12.48 18.58 17.03
C GLU A 13 -13.59 17.58 16.71
N SER A 14 -14.39 17.85 15.67
CA SER A 14 -15.47 16.94 15.25
C SER A 14 -14.96 15.56 14.81
N ILE A 15 -13.76 15.51 14.21
CA ILE A 15 -13.11 14.26 13.81
C ILE A 15 -12.66 13.46 15.04
N LEU A 16 -12.06 14.11 16.04
CA LEU A 16 -11.65 13.48 17.29
C LEU A 16 -12.86 12.90 18.05
N GLU A 17 -13.96 13.67 18.14
CA GLU A 17 -15.21 13.19 18.76
C GLU A 17 -15.83 11.99 18.00
N ALA A 18 -15.69 11.96 16.67
CA ALA A 18 -16.13 10.82 15.88
C ALA A 18 -15.22 9.61 16.08
N ALA A 19 -13.91 9.82 16.19
CA ALA A 19 -12.94 8.76 16.45
C ALA A 19 -13.15 8.13 17.84
N ASP A 20 -13.43 8.94 18.87
CA ASP A 20 -13.75 8.45 20.21
C ASP A 20 -14.92 7.46 20.21
N LYS A 21 -16.00 7.77 19.47
CA LYS A 21 -17.19 6.90 19.35
C LYS A 21 -16.88 5.54 18.71
N CYS A 22 -15.84 5.47 17.91
CA CYS A 22 -15.41 4.24 17.24
C CYS A 22 -14.40 3.43 18.06
N LEU A 23 -13.79 4.04 19.08
CA LEU A 23 -12.69 3.44 19.83
C LEU A 23 -13.18 2.71 21.08
N LYS A 24 -12.71 1.49 21.26
CA LYS A 24 -12.93 0.70 22.47
C LYS A 24 -11.92 1.07 23.55
N ASP A 25 -12.24 0.76 24.82
CA ASP A 25 -11.30 0.87 25.92
C ASP A 25 -10.04 0.04 25.66
N GLY A 26 -8.88 0.62 25.92
CA GLY A 26 -7.57 0.09 25.60
C GLY A 26 -7.14 0.31 24.15
N GLY A 27 -7.98 0.93 23.32
CA GLY A 27 -7.63 1.33 21.96
C GLY A 27 -6.80 2.61 21.91
N SER A 28 -6.26 2.94 20.73
CA SER A 28 -5.40 4.09 20.56
C SER A 28 -5.80 4.97 19.37
N ILE A 29 -5.49 6.26 19.49
CA ILE A 29 -5.58 7.26 18.42
C ILE A 29 -4.18 7.81 18.18
N VAL A 30 -3.74 7.84 16.93
CA VAL A 30 -2.61 8.65 16.52
C VAL A 30 -3.15 9.88 15.82
N TYR A 31 -2.95 11.05 16.43
CA TYR A 31 -3.31 12.32 15.84
C TYR A 31 -2.07 12.98 15.27
N SER A 32 -2.15 13.46 14.04
CA SER A 32 -1.04 14.14 13.39
C SER A 32 -1.52 15.26 12.47
N THR A 33 -0.70 16.30 12.35
CA THR A 33 -0.91 17.41 11.42
C THR A 33 0.38 17.76 10.69
N CYS A 34 0.26 18.42 9.56
CA CYS A 34 1.40 18.99 8.82
C CYS A 34 1.59 20.49 9.12
N THR A 35 0.93 21.03 10.15
CA THR A 35 1.09 22.42 10.59
C THR A 35 2.00 22.52 11.82
N PHE A 36 2.46 23.74 12.10
CA PHE A 36 3.17 24.08 13.34
C PHE A 36 2.32 24.96 14.26
N CYS A 37 1.01 25.04 13.96
CA CYS A 37 0.06 25.86 14.68
C CYS A 37 -0.34 25.19 16.01
N VAL A 38 0.03 25.78 17.13
CA VAL A 38 -0.23 25.23 18.47
C VAL A 38 -1.73 25.04 18.71
N GLU A 39 -2.60 25.87 18.14
CA GLU A 39 -4.05 25.77 18.24
C GLU A 39 -4.59 24.49 17.58
N GLU A 40 -3.97 24.04 16.50
CA GLU A 40 -4.33 22.82 15.77
C GLU A 40 -3.62 21.59 16.33
N ASP A 41 -2.55 21.78 17.07
CA ASP A 41 -1.66 20.74 17.60
C ASP A 41 -1.90 20.51 19.10
N GLU A 42 -1.01 21.01 19.95
CA GLU A 42 -1.04 20.75 21.40
C GLU A 42 -2.34 21.20 22.06
N ASN A 43 -2.83 22.40 21.71
CA ASN A 43 -4.07 22.94 22.32
C ASN A 43 -5.30 22.13 21.90
N GLN A 44 -5.31 21.60 20.67
CA GLN A 44 -6.41 20.78 20.19
C GLN A 44 -6.52 19.49 21.01
N ILE A 45 -5.41 18.83 21.23
CA ILE A 45 -5.36 17.58 22.01
C ILE A 45 -5.55 17.82 23.48
N ALA A 46 -5.00 18.91 24.03
CA ALA A 46 -5.21 19.26 25.44
C ALA A 46 -6.71 19.45 25.74
N ARG A 47 -7.43 20.21 24.90
CA ARG A 47 -8.91 20.37 25.02
C ARG A 47 -9.65 19.05 24.85
N PHE A 48 -9.18 18.15 23.97
CA PHE A 48 -9.79 16.83 23.81
C PHE A 48 -9.63 16.00 25.07
N ILE A 49 -8.43 15.92 25.65
CA ILE A 49 -8.16 15.18 26.90
C ILE A 49 -8.94 15.80 28.09
N GLU A 50 -9.08 17.13 28.15
CA GLU A 50 -9.87 17.78 29.18
C GLU A 50 -11.33 17.33 29.16
N ARG A 51 -11.92 17.12 27.99
CA ARG A 51 -13.30 16.60 27.82
C ARG A 51 -13.39 15.09 27.98
N HIS A 52 -12.31 14.38 27.71
CA HIS A 52 -12.21 12.93 27.71
C HIS A 52 -11.06 12.47 28.62
N PRO A 53 -11.25 12.58 29.97
CA PRO A 53 -10.19 12.31 30.96
C PRO A 53 -9.73 10.84 30.99
N GLU A 54 -10.45 9.95 30.32
CA GLU A 54 -10.05 8.57 30.08
C GLU A 54 -8.88 8.42 29.08
N TYR A 55 -8.50 9.48 28.35
CA TYR A 55 -7.36 9.46 27.46
C TYR A 55 -6.10 9.99 28.12
N HIS A 56 -4.98 9.37 27.79
CA HIS A 56 -3.65 9.84 28.15
C HIS A 56 -2.68 9.74 26.98
N VAL A 57 -1.63 10.55 27.03
CA VAL A 57 -0.56 10.51 26.01
C VAL A 57 0.37 9.35 26.31
N LYS A 58 0.58 8.49 25.31
CA LYS A 58 1.62 7.46 25.33
C LYS A 58 2.93 8.06 24.83
N ALA A 59 3.90 8.23 25.73
CA ALA A 59 5.24 8.66 25.36
C ALA A 59 5.96 7.56 24.58
N HIS A 60 6.80 7.99 23.64
CA HIS A 60 7.66 7.11 22.85
C HIS A 60 9.14 7.36 23.17
N PRO A 61 10.03 6.36 22.97
CA PRO A 61 11.47 6.56 23.08
C PRO A 61 11.94 7.69 22.16
N GLU A 62 13.06 8.32 22.54
CA GLU A 62 13.70 9.32 21.68
C GLU A 62 14.10 8.73 20.33
N ILE A 63 13.75 9.44 19.27
CA ILE A 63 14.06 9.07 17.89
C ILE A 63 14.87 10.23 17.29
N SER A 64 15.99 9.90 16.66
CA SER A 64 16.83 10.90 16.00
C SER A 64 16.05 11.71 14.96
N GLY A 65 16.19 13.04 15.02
CA GLY A 65 15.47 13.97 14.12
C GLY A 65 14.04 14.31 14.57
N ILE A 66 13.55 13.74 15.66
CA ILE A 66 12.23 14.03 16.24
C ILE A 66 12.42 14.73 17.59
N THR A 67 11.73 15.86 17.78
CA THR A 67 11.67 16.55 19.07
C THR A 67 10.50 16.03 19.89
N HIS A 68 10.76 15.60 21.10
CA HIS A 68 9.75 15.20 22.08
C HIS A 68 9.45 16.35 23.02
N ASN A 69 8.18 16.66 23.22
CA ASN A 69 7.75 17.67 24.18
C ASN A 69 7.92 17.13 25.61
N GLY A 70 8.74 17.80 26.39
CA GLY A 70 9.05 17.44 27.78
C GLY A 70 7.89 17.74 28.74
N GLU A 71 8.07 17.35 30.03
CA GLU A 71 7.06 17.45 31.10
C GLU A 71 6.49 18.87 31.33
N ASN A 72 7.28 19.91 31.04
CA ASN A 72 6.88 21.31 31.19
C ASN A 72 6.16 21.91 29.97
N SER A 73 5.88 21.11 28.95
CA SER A 73 5.16 21.55 27.74
C SER A 73 3.63 21.49 27.94
N ILE A 74 2.89 22.12 27.04
CA ILE A 74 1.41 22.08 27.02
C ILE A 74 0.89 20.64 26.92
N LEU A 75 1.60 19.79 26.15
CA LEU A 75 1.23 18.40 25.92
C LEU A 75 2.48 17.51 26.01
N PRO A 76 2.87 17.07 27.21
CA PRO A 76 4.01 16.18 27.39
C PRO A 76 3.87 14.87 26.60
N GLY A 77 4.97 14.40 26.02
CA GLY A 77 5.00 13.15 25.23
C GLY A 77 4.53 13.29 23.80
N SER A 78 4.03 14.46 23.38
CA SER A 78 3.83 14.73 21.96
C SER A 78 5.16 14.96 21.21
N MET A 79 5.14 14.82 19.90
CA MET A 79 6.32 14.81 19.06
C MET A 79 6.21 15.83 17.92
N ARG A 80 7.34 16.41 17.54
CA ARG A 80 7.45 17.27 16.35
C ARG A 80 8.60 16.83 15.48
N ILE A 81 8.34 16.75 14.18
CA ILE A 81 9.34 16.57 13.14
C ILE A 81 9.58 17.95 12.53
N TRP A 82 10.80 18.45 12.62
CA TRP A 82 11.17 19.77 12.14
C TRP A 82 11.96 19.67 10.82
N PRO A 83 11.65 20.48 9.79
CA PRO A 83 12.35 20.42 8.51
C PRO A 83 13.85 20.72 8.58
N HIS A 84 14.29 21.43 9.62
CA HIS A 84 15.71 21.78 9.82
C HIS A 84 16.49 20.69 10.60
N LEU A 85 15.80 19.67 11.16
CA LEU A 85 16.40 18.57 11.92
C LEU A 85 16.25 17.22 11.20
N SER A 86 15.37 17.13 10.21
CA SER A 86 15.09 15.91 9.46
C SER A 86 14.74 16.23 8.01
N GLU A 87 14.91 15.28 7.11
CA GLU A 87 14.44 15.43 5.73
C GLU A 87 12.92 15.28 5.70
N GLY A 88 12.20 16.27 5.17
CA GLY A 88 10.75 16.27 5.02
C GLY A 88 10.10 17.61 5.36
N ASP A 89 8.76 17.66 5.21
CA ASP A 89 7.96 18.89 5.36
C ASP A 89 7.67 19.26 6.83
N GLY A 90 7.92 18.35 7.74
CA GLY A 90 7.60 18.52 9.16
C GLY A 90 6.20 18.08 9.53
N HIS A 91 6.04 17.62 10.77
CA HIS A 91 4.76 17.15 11.32
C HIS A 91 4.70 17.35 12.83
N PHE A 92 3.48 17.47 13.34
CA PHE A 92 3.14 17.21 14.72
C PHE A 92 2.52 15.83 14.84
N CYS A 93 2.80 15.11 15.92
CA CYS A 93 2.23 13.79 16.19
C CYS A 93 2.05 13.56 17.69
N VAL A 94 0.95 12.92 18.07
CA VAL A 94 0.71 12.43 19.42
C VAL A 94 -0.02 11.09 19.38
N HIS A 95 0.36 10.20 20.29
CA HIS A 95 -0.28 8.90 20.47
C HIS A 95 -1.11 8.94 21.76
N LEU A 96 -2.41 8.73 21.65
CA LEU A 96 -3.36 8.70 22.75
C LEU A 96 -3.85 7.28 23.00
N ILE A 97 -3.97 6.90 24.27
CA ILE A 97 -4.58 5.64 24.71
C ILE A 97 -5.86 5.95 25.45
N LYS A 98 -6.94 5.20 25.15
CA LYS A 98 -8.22 5.27 25.88
C LYS A 98 -8.23 4.25 27.02
N GLY A 99 -8.29 4.73 28.29
CA GLY A 99 -8.25 3.86 29.46
C GLY A 99 -6.90 3.15 29.66
N GLU A 100 -6.93 1.94 30.16
CA GLU A 100 -5.71 1.12 30.31
C GLU A 100 -5.28 0.52 28.97
N GLU A 101 -4.00 0.62 28.66
CA GLU A 101 -3.44 0.01 27.44
C GLU A 101 -3.63 -1.51 27.51
N LYS A 102 -4.34 -2.05 26.54
CA LYS A 102 -4.52 -3.50 26.39
C LYS A 102 -3.54 -4.03 25.39
N GLU A 103 -2.95 -5.17 25.71
CA GLU A 103 -2.16 -5.91 24.75
C GLU A 103 -3.05 -6.27 23.54
N LEU A 104 -2.81 -5.60 22.42
CA LEU A 104 -3.53 -5.90 21.17
C LEU A 104 -3.07 -7.27 20.69
N LYS A 105 -3.99 -8.07 20.20
CA LYS A 105 -3.64 -9.26 19.43
C LYS A 105 -2.70 -8.84 18.31
N SER A 106 -1.63 -9.59 18.13
CA SER A 106 -0.70 -9.37 17.03
C SER A 106 -1.46 -9.39 15.70
N ALA A 107 -1.07 -8.55 14.75
CA ALA A 107 -1.60 -8.61 13.39
C ALA A 107 -1.43 -10.03 12.79
N GLU A 108 -0.41 -10.76 13.22
CA GLU A 108 -0.14 -12.15 12.82
C GLU A 108 -1.26 -13.13 13.23
N ASP A 109 -2.01 -12.84 14.31
CA ASP A 109 -3.15 -13.67 14.75
C ASP A 109 -4.33 -13.63 13.79
N TYR A 110 -4.36 -12.62 12.92
CA TYR A 110 -5.40 -12.43 11.92
C TYR A 110 -4.97 -12.81 10.51
N LEU A 111 -3.71 -13.20 10.32
CA LEU A 111 -3.22 -13.65 9.02
C LEU A 111 -3.79 -15.03 8.67
N ILE A 112 -4.14 -15.19 7.41
CA ILE A 112 -4.48 -16.50 6.85
C ILE A 112 -3.17 -17.29 6.74
N LYS A 113 -3.05 -18.36 7.53
CA LYS A 113 -1.84 -19.22 7.58
C LYS A 113 -1.92 -20.41 6.61
N SER A 114 -2.97 -20.51 5.79
CA SER A 114 -3.16 -21.59 4.83
C SER A 114 -2.77 -21.17 3.42
N GLU A 115 -2.20 -22.09 2.66
CA GLU A 115 -2.05 -21.91 1.22
C GLU A 115 -3.41 -21.80 0.53
N ALA A 116 -3.50 -20.92 -0.44
CA ALA A 116 -4.70 -20.74 -1.22
C ALA A 116 -5.08 -22.05 -1.94
N ARG A 117 -6.28 -22.55 -1.67
CA ARG A 117 -6.83 -23.63 -2.47
C ARG A 117 -7.35 -23.05 -3.79
N LEU A 118 -6.64 -23.38 -4.88
CA LEU A 118 -7.03 -22.98 -6.25
C LEU A 118 -8.29 -23.77 -6.70
N LYS A 119 -9.44 -23.52 -6.07
CA LYS A 119 -10.72 -24.17 -6.43
C LYS A 119 -11.49 -23.42 -7.52
N ASP A 120 -11.13 -22.17 -7.80
CA ASP A 120 -11.81 -21.32 -8.77
C ASP A 120 -11.05 -21.32 -10.10
N LYS A 121 -11.72 -21.69 -11.20
CA LYS A 121 -11.15 -21.69 -12.56
C LYS A 121 -10.61 -20.33 -12.99
N ASN A 122 -11.16 -19.23 -12.49
CA ASN A 122 -10.67 -17.89 -12.79
C ASN A 122 -9.32 -17.64 -12.12
N VAL A 123 -9.15 -18.12 -10.89
CA VAL A 123 -7.89 -18.03 -10.14
C VAL A 123 -6.84 -18.96 -10.76
N GLU A 124 -7.22 -20.17 -11.19
CA GLU A 124 -6.33 -21.08 -11.90
C GLU A 124 -5.78 -20.46 -13.18
N ALA A 125 -6.64 -19.79 -13.97
CA ALA A 125 -6.21 -19.11 -15.20
C ALA A 125 -5.24 -17.94 -14.89
N ALA A 126 -5.50 -17.17 -13.83
CA ALA A 126 -4.61 -16.10 -13.36
C ALA A 126 -3.25 -16.65 -12.94
N MET A 127 -3.23 -17.71 -12.13
CA MET A 127 -2.02 -18.34 -11.65
C MET A 127 -1.22 -19.01 -12.78
N SER A 128 -1.90 -19.60 -13.75
CA SER A 128 -1.25 -20.17 -14.95
C SER A 128 -0.47 -19.08 -15.71
N LEU A 129 -1.10 -17.91 -15.99
CA LEU A 129 -0.43 -16.82 -16.67
C LEU A 129 0.70 -16.23 -15.83
N LEU A 130 0.49 -15.98 -14.56
CA LEU A 130 1.51 -15.40 -13.67
C LEU A 130 2.69 -16.36 -13.46
N SER A 131 2.47 -17.67 -13.51
CA SER A 131 3.54 -18.67 -13.46
C SER A 131 4.50 -18.62 -14.66
N GLU A 132 4.14 -17.92 -15.75
CA GLU A 132 5.08 -17.66 -16.85
C GLU A 132 6.24 -16.76 -16.42
N VAL A 133 6.01 -15.85 -15.47
CA VAL A 133 6.99 -14.86 -15.03
C VAL A 133 7.51 -15.11 -13.60
N LEU A 134 6.73 -15.76 -12.74
CA LEU A 134 7.10 -15.98 -11.34
C LEU A 134 8.12 -17.11 -11.20
N SER A 135 9.13 -16.89 -10.34
CA SER A 135 9.97 -17.94 -9.80
C SER A 135 9.17 -18.84 -8.84
N ASP A 136 9.73 -19.98 -8.42
CA ASP A 136 9.06 -20.86 -7.45
C ASP A 136 8.77 -20.11 -6.14
N SER A 137 9.74 -19.35 -5.64
CA SER A 137 9.55 -18.53 -4.43
C SER A 137 8.51 -17.42 -4.62
N GLY A 138 8.45 -16.79 -5.80
CA GLY A 138 7.43 -15.80 -6.14
C GLY A 138 6.03 -16.41 -6.20
N ARG A 139 5.92 -17.62 -6.72
CA ARG A 139 4.67 -18.37 -6.74
C ARG A 139 4.21 -18.74 -5.33
N GLU A 140 5.12 -19.25 -4.49
CA GLU A 140 4.82 -19.58 -3.10
C GLU A 140 4.32 -18.34 -2.32
N LYS A 141 5.01 -17.20 -2.45
CA LYS A 141 4.58 -15.93 -1.84
C LYS A 141 3.19 -15.51 -2.31
N LEU A 142 2.89 -15.61 -3.59
CA LEU A 142 1.58 -15.25 -4.14
C LEU A 142 0.48 -16.21 -3.68
N LEU A 143 0.80 -17.48 -3.40
CA LEU A 143 -0.17 -18.47 -2.91
C LEU A 143 -0.45 -18.37 -1.40
N GLN A 144 0.28 -17.54 -0.66
CA GLN A 144 -0.04 -17.27 0.74
C GLN A 144 -1.32 -16.44 0.83
N GLY A 145 -2.30 -16.92 1.62
CA GLY A 145 -3.60 -16.27 1.78
C GLY A 145 -4.72 -16.92 0.97
N GLU A 146 -5.78 -16.18 0.73
CA GLU A 146 -6.95 -16.63 -0.04
C GLU A 146 -7.20 -15.73 -1.24
N PHE A 147 -7.79 -16.29 -2.30
CA PHE A 147 -8.21 -15.51 -3.45
C PHE A 147 -9.73 -15.30 -3.42
N VAL A 148 -10.13 -14.04 -3.59
CA VAL A 148 -11.52 -13.61 -3.60
C VAL A 148 -11.86 -12.96 -4.94
N ASN A 149 -13.00 -13.31 -5.50
CA ASN A 149 -13.51 -12.71 -6.73
C ASN A 149 -14.54 -11.61 -6.40
N HIS A 150 -14.33 -10.41 -6.91
CA HIS A 150 -15.32 -9.33 -6.92
C HIS A 150 -15.62 -8.94 -8.36
N GLY A 151 -16.76 -9.40 -8.89
CA GLY A 151 -17.10 -9.22 -10.30
C GLY A 151 -16.12 -9.94 -11.23
N THR A 152 -15.38 -9.20 -12.05
CA THR A 152 -14.29 -9.71 -12.91
C THR A 152 -12.93 -9.72 -12.20
N GLY A 153 -12.79 -8.96 -11.12
CA GLY A 153 -11.53 -8.77 -10.40
C GLY A 153 -11.19 -9.93 -9.46
N ILE A 154 -9.90 -10.27 -9.43
CA ILE A 154 -9.31 -11.24 -8.50
C ILE A 154 -8.45 -10.48 -7.51
N PHE A 155 -8.65 -10.76 -6.23
CA PHE A 155 -7.90 -10.18 -5.12
C PHE A 155 -7.26 -11.28 -4.27
N GLN A 156 -6.01 -11.08 -3.88
CA GLN A 156 -5.34 -11.94 -2.89
C GLN A 156 -5.51 -11.31 -1.51
N MET A 157 -6.08 -12.06 -0.58
CA MET A 157 -6.29 -11.65 0.80
C MET A 157 -5.36 -12.41 1.72
N THR A 158 -4.66 -11.67 2.57
CA THR A 158 -3.80 -12.23 3.62
C THR A 158 -4.46 -12.21 5.01
N PHE A 159 -5.60 -11.51 5.12
CA PHE A 159 -6.41 -11.43 6.35
C PHE A 159 -7.74 -12.14 6.16
N ASP A 160 -8.25 -12.73 7.26
CA ASP A 160 -9.55 -13.37 7.30
C ASP A 160 -10.68 -12.36 6.98
N GLU A 161 -11.48 -12.64 5.96
CA GLU A 161 -12.58 -11.75 5.55
C GLU A 161 -13.65 -11.55 6.64
N ARG A 162 -13.73 -12.47 7.62
CA ARG A 162 -14.63 -12.34 8.79
C ARG A 162 -14.34 -11.09 9.62
N LEU A 163 -13.13 -10.53 9.53
CA LEU A 163 -12.77 -9.25 10.17
C LEU A 163 -13.57 -8.07 9.59
N PHE A 164 -14.02 -8.19 8.36
CA PHE A 164 -14.73 -7.13 7.64
C PHE A 164 -16.26 -7.29 7.69
N LYS A 165 -16.77 -8.26 8.49
CA LYS A 165 -18.20 -8.50 8.60
C LYS A 165 -18.94 -7.26 9.10
N GLY A 166 -19.92 -6.81 8.33
CA GLY A 166 -20.70 -5.60 8.64
C GLY A 166 -20.10 -4.30 8.10
N LEU A 167 -18.93 -4.34 7.48
CA LEU A 167 -18.32 -3.19 6.81
C LEU A 167 -18.62 -3.21 5.30
N LYS A 168 -18.80 -2.01 4.70
CA LYS A 168 -18.82 -1.85 3.25
C LYS A 168 -17.38 -1.83 2.75
N VAL A 169 -16.87 -2.98 2.36
CA VAL A 169 -15.50 -3.10 1.84
C VAL A 169 -15.46 -2.60 0.39
N VAL A 170 -14.62 -1.60 0.12
CA VAL A 170 -14.44 -1.01 -1.22
C VAL A 170 -13.34 -1.74 -1.98
N LYS A 171 -12.25 -2.10 -1.30
CA LYS A 171 -11.13 -2.90 -1.82
C LYS A 171 -10.63 -3.83 -0.73
N THR A 172 -10.25 -5.04 -1.10
CA THR A 172 -9.67 -6.02 -0.18
C THR A 172 -8.36 -6.56 -0.76
N GLY A 173 -7.34 -6.64 0.07
CA GLY A 173 -6.08 -7.28 -0.31
C GLY A 173 -5.39 -6.71 -1.54
N LEU A 174 -4.52 -7.53 -2.15
CA LEU A 174 -3.78 -7.19 -3.36
C LEU A 174 -4.63 -7.49 -4.60
N TYR A 175 -4.86 -6.47 -5.43
CA TYR A 175 -5.54 -6.66 -6.70
C TYR A 175 -4.63 -7.38 -7.69
N VAL A 176 -5.01 -8.60 -8.07
CA VAL A 176 -4.22 -9.48 -8.94
C VAL A 176 -4.47 -9.19 -10.41
N GLY A 177 -5.72 -8.93 -10.79
CA GLY A 177 -6.10 -8.63 -12.16
C GLY A 177 -7.56 -8.93 -12.46
N ASP A 178 -7.93 -8.82 -13.73
CA ASP A 178 -9.30 -9.05 -14.22
C ASP A 178 -9.41 -10.22 -15.18
N ASN A 179 -10.47 -10.99 -15.04
CA ASN A 179 -10.94 -11.93 -16.08
C ASN A 179 -11.90 -11.22 -17.04
N LYS A 180 -11.34 -10.60 -18.07
CA LYS A 180 -12.10 -9.82 -19.05
C LYS A 180 -12.82 -10.75 -20.04
N PRO A 181 -14.14 -10.59 -20.26
CA PRO A 181 -14.85 -11.34 -21.30
C PRO A 181 -14.44 -10.82 -22.69
N LEU A 182 -14.10 -11.72 -23.58
CA LEU A 182 -13.93 -11.44 -25.01
C LEU A 182 -15.27 -11.50 -25.73
N LYS A 183 -15.36 -10.89 -26.92
CA LYS A 183 -16.54 -10.97 -27.79
C LYS A 183 -16.96 -12.41 -28.13
N SER A 184 -16.01 -13.35 -28.07
CA SER A 184 -16.21 -14.79 -28.28
C SER A 184 -16.83 -15.51 -27.08
N GLY A 185 -17.09 -14.83 -25.96
CA GLY A 185 -17.52 -15.45 -24.70
C GLY A 185 -16.38 -16.05 -23.87
N LYS A 186 -15.18 -16.20 -24.43
CA LYS A 186 -13.98 -16.60 -23.69
C LYS A 186 -13.57 -15.49 -22.71
N LYS A 187 -13.09 -15.87 -21.52
CA LYS A 187 -12.44 -14.94 -20.61
C LYS A 187 -10.92 -14.98 -20.78
N VAL A 188 -10.28 -13.83 -20.73
CA VAL A 188 -8.83 -13.71 -20.71
C VAL A 188 -8.43 -12.96 -19.45
N PHE A 189 -7.50 -13.54 -18.71
CA PHE A 189 -6.92 -12.88 -17.54
C PHE A 189 -5.95 -11.79 -17.99
N GLU A 190 -6.12 -10.59 -17.43
CA GLU A 190 -5.22 -9.46 -17.59
C GLU A 190 -4.64 -9.10 -16.21
N PRO A 191 -3.32 -9.27 -15.99
CA PRO A 191 -2.71 -8.98 -14.70
C PRO A 191 -2.77 -7.48 -14.40
N SER A 192 -3.00 -7.13 -13.14
CA SER A 192 -2.96 -5.74 -12.70
C SER A 192 -1.51 -5.29 -12.51
N ASN A 193 -1.26 -3.98 -12.67
CA ASN A 193 0.06 -3.44 -12.38
C ASN A 193 0.40 -3.49 -10.88
N SER A 194 -0.61 -3.57 -10.00
CA SER A 194 -0.42 -3.70 -8.55
C SER A 194 0.34 -4.97 -8.20
N ILE A 195 0.09 -6.09 -8.92
CA ILE A 195 0.83 -7.32 -8.67
C ILE A 195 2.31 -7.19 -9.08
N ALA A 196 2.61 -6.51 -10.20
CA ALA A 196 4.00 -6.28 -10.60
C ALA A 196 4.75 -5.47 -9.55
N LEU A 197 4.13 -4.39 -9.01
CA LEU A 197 4.73 -3.55 -7.98
C LEU A 197 4.88 -4.24 -6.62
N ALA A 198 4.10 -5.29 -6.36
CA ALA A 198 4.19 -6.07 -5.13
C ALA A 198 5.27 -7.17 -5.18
N LEU A 199 5.84 -7.43 -6.35
CA LEU A 199 6.90 -8.44 -6.54
C LEU A 199 8.27 -7.85 -6.20
N GLU A 200 9.12 -8.68 -5.61
CA GLU A 200 10.56 -8.46 -5.53
C GLU A 200 11.23 -9.04 -6.77
N ARG A 201 12.44 -8.56 -7.11
CA ARG A 201 13.23 -9.11 -8.23
C ARG A 201 13.41 -10.64 -8.11
N SER A 202 13.71 -11.14 -6.91
CA SER A 202 13.88 -12.57 -6.62
C SER A 202 12.61 -13.41 -6.84
N SER A 203 11.45 -12.78 -6.88
CA SER A 203 10.16 -13.42 -7.16
C SER A 203 9.89 -13.62 -8.65
N VAL A 204 10.77 -13.13 -9.53
CA VAL A 204 10.61 -13.18 -11.00
C VAL A 204 11.75 -13.99 -11.61
N LYS A 205 11.42 -14.83 -12.62
CA LYS A 205 12.41 -15.59 -13.40
C LYS A 205 13.33 -14.65 -14.16
N ASP A 206 14.59 -15.03 -14.32
CA ASP A 206 15.60 -14.20 -15.00
C ASP A 206 15.24 -13.94 -16.46
N ASP A 207 14.76 -14.96 -17.18
CA ASP A 207 14.33 -14.84 -18.58
C ASP A 207 13.03 -14.06 -18.78
N SER A 208 12.40 -13.62 -17.70
CA SER A 208 11.12 -12.92 -17.68
C SER A 208 11.19 -11.54 -17.03
N TYR A 209 12.39 -11.04 -16.75
CA TYR A 209 12.60 -9.72 -16.14
C TYR A 209 13.55 -8.86 -16.98
N LEU A 210 13.02 -7.77 -17.55
CA LEU A 210 13.82 -6.77 -18.27
C LEU A 210 14.29 -5.69 -17.27
N ALA A 211 15.54 -5.76 -16.86
CA ALA A 211 16.16 -4.76 -16.00
C ALA A 211 16.70 -3.60 -16.86
N LEU A 212 16.03 -2.45 -16.82
CA LEU A 212 16.48 -1.23 -17.49
C LEU A 212 17.31 -0.37 -16.53
N ASN A 213 18.29 0.35 -17.10
CA ASN A 213 18.98 1.41 -16.38
C ASN A 213 18.24 2.74 -16.50
N ARG A 214 18.48 3.68 -15.60
CA ARG A 214 17.87 5.02 -15.66
C ARG A 214 18.22 5.79 -16.93
N SER A 215 19.35 5.49 -17.56
CA SER A 215 19.82 6.08 -18.82
C SER A 215 19.38 5.32 -20.08
N ASP A 216 18.63 4.21 -19.93
CA ASP A 216 18.14 3.44 -21.08
C ASP A 216 16.91 4.14 -21.69
N ASP A 217 17.01 4.51 -22.97
CA ASP A 217 15.93 5.20 -23.68
C ASP A 217 14.62 4.39 -23.72
N ARG A 218 14.70 3.06 -23.58
CA ARG A 218 13.54 2.17 -23.51
C ARG A 218 12.71 2.42 -22.26
N LEU A 219 13.32 2.92 -21.18
CA LEU A 219 12.60 3.25 -19.95
C LEU A 219 11.57 4.37 -20.18
N VAL A 220 11.98 5.46 -20.82
CA VAL A 220 11.09 6.58 -21.13
C VAL A 220 9.97 6.13 -22.08
N LYS A 221 10.31 5.32 -23.11
CA LYS A 221 9.30 4.72 -24.01
C LYS A 221 8.31 3.86 -23.25
N TYR A 222 8.79 3.02 -22.32
CA TYR A 222 7.93 2.19 -21.50
C TYR A 222 6.99 3.04 -20.64
N LEU A 223 7.48 4.06 -19.95
CA LEU A 223 6.66 4.95 -19.13
C LEU A 223 5.67 5.79 -19.94
N LYS A 224 5.94 6.07 -21.23
CA LYS A 224 5.00 6.68 -22.18
C LYS A 224 3.95 5.71 -22.72
N GLY A 225 4.14 4.42 -22.53
CA GLY A 225 3.23 3.39 -23.02
C GLY A 225 3.55 2.89 -24.42
N ASP A 226 4.75 3.21 -24.95
CA ASP A 226 5.21 2.76 -26.26
C ASP A 226 5.67 1.31 -26.23
N THR A 227 5.66 0.67 -27.38
CA THR A 227 6.32 -0.62 -27.58
C THR A 227 7.83 -0.42 -27.47
N ILE A 228 8.51 -1.32 -26.77
CA ILE A 228 9.97 -1.29 -26.60
C ILE A 228 10.65 -2.43 -27.36
N SER A 229 11.87 -2.20 -27.80
CA SER A 229 12.72 -3.23 -28.41
C SER A 229 13.33 -4.14 -27.36
N ILE A 230 13.50 -5.40 -27.71
CA ILE A 230 14.20 -6.40 -26.91
C ILE A 230 15.50 -6.74 -27.65
N LEU A 231 16.60 -6.69 -26.93
CA LEU A 231 17.93 -6.93 -27.44
C LEU A 231 18.39 -8.35 -27.06
N PRO A 232 19.26 -8.99 -27.85
CA PRO A 232 19.78 -10.31 -27.51
C PRO A 232 20.45 -10.38 -26.13
N GLU A 233 21.14 -9.32 -25.75
CA GLU A 233 21.82 -9.18 -24.46
C GLU A 233 20.86 -9.07 -23.26
N ASP A 234 19.58 -8.78 -23.46
CA ASP A 234 18.58 -8.77 -22.39
C ASP A 234 18.33 -10.18 -21.82
N GLY A 235 18.70 -11.25 -22.54
CA GLY A 235 18.61 -12.63 -22.09
C GLY A 235 17.17 -13.14 -21.87
N LEU A 236 16.18 -12.48 -22.46
CA LEU A 236 14.77 -12.78 -22.26
C LEU A 236 14.27 -13.90 -23.17
N LYS A 237 13.20 -14.56 -22.71
CA LYS A 237 12.43 -15.50 -23.55
C LYS A 237 11.86 -14.80 -24.80
N SER A 238 11.58 -15.57 -25.85
CA SER A 238 11.15 -15.02 -27.16
C SER A 238 9.66 -14.60 -27.21
N SER A 239 8.84 -15.05 -26.27
CA SER A 239 7.40 -14.75 -26.26
C SER A 239 6.78 -14.89 -24.87
N GLY A 240 5.61 -14.27 -24.67
CA GLY A 240 4.84 -14.36 -23.45
C GLY A 240 4.92 -13.11 -22.56
N LEU A 241 4.50 -13.24 -21.32
CA LEU A 241 4.48 -12.15 -20.35
C LEU A 241 5.89 -11.94 -19.76
N ILE A 242 6.29 -10.69 -19.61
CA ILE A 242 7.51 -10.28 -18.89
C ILE A 242 7.22 -9.14 -17.95
N ILE A 243 8.10 -8.92 -17.00
CA ILE A 243 8.11 -7.74 -16.12
C ILE A 243 9.24 -6.81 -16.59
N VAL A 244 8.93 -5.52 -16.64
CA VAL A 244 9.90 -4.44 -16.89
C VAL A 244 10.17 -3.74 -15.56
N GLY A 245 11.43 -3.50 -15.25
CA GLY A 245 11.85 -2.83 -14.03
C GLY A 245 13.05 -1.90 -14.22
N VAL A 246 13.38 -1.14 -13.20
CA VAL A 246 14.62 -0.34 -13.10
C VAL A 246 15.49 -0.97 -12.03
N GLY A 247 16.64 -1.52 -12.43
CA GLY A 247 17.41 -2.37 -11.53
C GLY A 247 16.53 -3.49 -10.98
N ASP A 248 16.44 -3.61 -9.66
CA ASP A 248 15.65 -4.62 -8.96
C ASP A 248 14.19 -4.21 -8.67
N TYR A 249 13.75 -3.03 -9.12
CA TYR A 249 12.42 -2.49 -8.85
C TYR A 249 11.47 -2.72 -10.02
N PRO A 250 10.50 -3.64 -9.91
CA PRO A 250 9.49 -3.85 -10.95
C PRO A 250 8.63 -2.59 -11.16
N LEU A 251 8.35 -2.28 -12.42
CA LEU A 251 7.47 -1.17 -12.82
C LEU A 251 6.12 -1.65 -13.34
N GLY A 252 6.11 -2.78 -14.05
CA GLY A 252 4.89 -3.29 -14.65
C GLY A 252 5.14 -4.39 -15.67
N PHE A 253 4.08 -4.77 -16.38
CA PHE A 253 4.10 -5.84 -17.35
C PHE A 253 4.32 -5.36 -18.79
N ALA A 254 4.90 -6.24 -19.60
CA ALA A 254 4.87 -6.16 -21.05
C ALA A 254 4.68 -7.56 -21.65
N LYS A 255 4.24 -7.63 -22.89
CA LYS A 255 4.10 -8.89 -23.62
C LYS A 255 5.10 -8.93 -24.76
N ILE A 256 6.08 -9.80 -24.64
CA ILE A 256 7.14 -9.98 -25.63
C ILE A 256 6.65 -10.82 -26.82
N ASN A 257 7.10 -10.45 -28.02
CA ASN A 257 6.93 -11.19 -29.24
C ASN A 257 8.17 -10.94 -30.12
N GLY A 258 9.07 -11.92 -30.17
CA GLY A 258 10.36 -11.81 -30.83
C GLY A 258 11.21 -10.67 -30.26
N THR A 259 11.52 -9.67 -31.10
CA THR A 259 12.41 -8.55 -30.76
C THR A 259 11.68 -7.32 -30.23
N THR A 260 10.41 -7.43 -29.91
CA THR A 260 9.60 -6.32 -29.36
C THR A 260 8.76 -6.74 -28.18
N ALA A 261 8.48 -5.82 -27.28
CA ALA A 261 7.55 -6.03 -26.17
C ALA A 261 6.44 -4.97 -26.21
N LYS A 262 5.20 -5.46 -26.32
CA LYS A 262 4.00 -4.62 -26.23
C LYS A 262 3.80 -4.17 -24.78
N ASN A 263 3.69 -2.89 -24.61
CA ASN A 263 3.53 -2.24 -23.31
C ASN A 263 2.18 -2.54 -22.67
N MET A 264 2.19 -2.84 -21.37
CA MET A 264 0.99 -3.05 -20.55
C MET A 264 0.92 -2.06 -19.38
N TYR A 265 1.79 -1.03 -19.34
CA TYR A 265 1.80 -0.01 -18.30
C TYR A 265 0.47 0.76 -18.27
N PRO A 266 -0.11 1.04 -17.09
CA PRO A 266 -1.43 1.66 -16.96
C PRO A 266 -1.51 3.01 -17.68
N LYS A 267 -2.56 3.21 -18.49
CA LYS A 267 -2.73 4.46 -19.26
C LYS A 267 -2.73 5.71 -18.39
N ALA A 268 -3.33 5.63 -17.20
CA ALA A 268 -3.43 6.75 -16.27
C ALA A 268 -2.08 7.15 -15.61
N TRP A 269 -1.06 6.30 -15.72
CA TRP A 269 0.26 6.52 -15.11
C TRP A 269 1.33 6.92 -16.13
N ARG A 270 0.96 6.98 -17.40
CA ARG A 270 1.92 7.27 -18.48
C ARG A 270 2.40 8.71 -18.42
N LEU A 271 3.68 8.88 -18.72
CA LEU A 271 4.26 10.21 -18.95
C LEU A 271 3.60 10.82 -20.19
N ILE A 272 3.27 12.11 -20.10
CA ILE A 272 2.70 12.91 -21.18
C ILE A 272 3.84 13.54 -21.98
#